data_a89c33a1ba96e5b14ec0090e821b470d
#
_entry.id   a89c33a1ba96e5b14ec0090e821b470d
#
_cell.length_a   1.000
_cell.length_b   1.000
_cell.length_c   1.000
_cell.angle_alpha   90.00
_cell.angle_beta   90.00
_cell.angle_gamma   90.00
#
_symmetry.space_group_name_H-M   'P 1'
#
loop_
_entity.id
_entity.type
_entity.pdbx_description
1 polymer ?
#
loop_
_entity_poly.entity_id
_entity_poly.type
_entity_poly.pdbx_seq_one_letter_code
_entity_poly.pdbx_strand_id
1 'polypeptide(L)'
;MIPTFSHNLNNSFFLWFDNLLAAKAEAHKTYTTKLYNYDDARLGGDKVTYGSPYKQWVYDNNVSGATIPSGLTIDGTFAATGTSGMIFDFDNGRVIFNSGVSTGLDITGTYTVKEFNTYITDKTEESLIVENKFIENSRFTVTETHIPPYDAVTPAIFISSSSIENEPFALGGQDMTNVIMRGVVFGESLYQVDGILNTCADAAETAFGLIPMGKHPLAEFRNLKTGLYSTGYDYKNAAKDHSIGTVFVNEVDTAKMRDSISKELNPTLHIGFIDFEISMARYPRL
;
A
#
# COMPACT_ATOMS: atom_id res chain seq x y z
N MET A 1 21.13 -3.16 -8.91
CA MET A 1 20.47 -4.46 -9.15
C MET A 1 19.50 -4.27 -10.31
N ILE A 2 19.48 -5.17 -11.27
CA ILE A 2 18.52 -5.13 -12.37
C ILE A 2 17.21 -5.73 -11.85
N PRO A 3 16.06 -5.08 -12.07
CA PRO A 3 14.77 -5.65 -11.68
C PRO A 3 14.55 -7.02 -12.29
N THR A 4 14.27 -8.01 -11.46
CA THR A 4 13.97 -9.36 -11.88
C THR A 4 12.47 -9.57 -12.05
N PHE A 5 12.06 -10.69 -12.61
CA PHE A 5 10.65 -11.06 -12.71
C PHE A 5 9.92 -10.98 -11.37
N SER A 6 10.53 -11.50 -10.29
CA SER A 6 9.93 -11.49 -8.96
C SER A 6 9.68 -10.08 -8.42
N HIS A 7 10.57 -9.11 -8.70
CA HIS A 7 10.36 -7.72 -8.31
C HIS A 7 9.18 -7.09 -9.06
N ASN A 8 9.12 -7.30 -10.38
CA ASN A 8 8.00 -6.81 -11.17
C ASN A 8 6.68 -7.44 -10.72
N LEU A 9 6.69 -8.74 -10.40
CA LEU A 9 5.52 -9.48 -9.96
C LEU A 9 5.02 -8.96 -8.60
N ASN A 10 5.92 -8.88 -7.60
CA ASN A 10 5.55 -8.41 -6.26
C ASN A 10 4.96 -7.00 -6.28
N ASN A 11 5.57 -6.10 -7.06
CA ASN A 11 5.07 -4.74 -7.17
C ASN A 11 3.76 -4.66 -7.97
N SER A 12 3.61 -5.45 -9.03
CA SER A 12 2.37 -5.50 -9.80
C SER A 12 1.23 -6.10 -8.99
N PHE A 13 1.51 -7.16 -8.23
CA PHE A 13 0.56 -7.76 -7.31
C PHE A 13 0.12 -6.74 -6.25
N PHE A 14 1.07 -6.00 -5.66
CA PHE A 14 0.78 -4.96 -4.68
C PHE A 14 -0.16 -3.88 -5.25
N LEU A 15 0.12 -3.38 -6.45
CA LEU A 15 -0.73 -2.38 -7.10
C LEU A 15 -2.13 -2.90 -7.41
N TRP A 16 -2.22 -4.13 -7.90
CA TRP A 16 -3.50 -4.80 -8.16
C TRP A 16 -4.29 -5.00 -6.87
N PHE A 17 -3.64 -5.50 -5.83
CA PHE A 17 -4.24 -5.77 -4.53
C PHE A 17 -4.72 -4.48 -3.85
N ASP A 18 -3.93 -3.43 -3.91
CA ASP A 18 -4.28 -2.11 -3.40
C ASP A 18 -5.53 -1.53 -4.11
N ASN A 19 -5.58 -1.67 -5.43
CA ASN A 19 -6.76 -1.29 -6.22
C ASN A 19 -7.97 -2.19 -5.90
N LEU A 20 -7.77 -3.51 -5.70
CA LEU A 20 -8.82 -4.43 -5.30
C LEU A 20 -9.50 -3.97 -4.00
N LEU A 21 -8.71 -3.65 -2.98
CA LEU A 21 -9.23 -3.19 -1.69
C LEU A 21 -9.92 -1.83 -1.81
N ALA A 22 -9.31 -0.88 -2.47
CA ALA A 22 -9.84 0.46 -2.59
C ALA A 22 -11.08 0.54 -3.50
N ALA A 23 -11.08 -0.17 -4.65
CA ALA A 23 -12.12 -0.04 -5.65
C ALA A 23 -13.26 -1.05 -5.51
N LYS A 24 -13.00 -2.30 -5.08
CA LYS A 24 -14.05 -3.32 -4.91
C LYS A 24 -14.59 -3.37 -3.48
N ALA A 25 -13.71 -3.33 -2.48
CA ALA A 25 -14.12 -3.36 -1.07
C ALA A 25 -14.56 -1.99 -0.56
N GLU A 26 -14.35 -0.90 -1.32
CA GLU A 26 -14.59 0.47 -0.87
C GLU A 26 -13.89 0.77 0.48
N ALA A 27 -12.76 0.09 0.73
CA ALA A 27 -12.05 0.14 2.00
C ALA A 27 -11.22 1.44 2.13
N HIS A 28 -11.93 2.56 2.11
CA HIS A 28 -11.33 3.89 2.23
C HIS A 28 -12.29 4.90 2.86
N LYS A 29 -11.74 5.98 3.44
CA LYS A 29 -12.50 7.06 4.04
C LYS A 29 -11.85 8.41 3.79
N THR A 30 -12.67 9.41 3.42
CA THR A 30 -12.20 10.77 3.17
C THR A 30 -12.20 11.59 4.47
N TYR A 31 -11.12 12.31 4.68
CA TYR A 31 -10.91 13.20 5.82
C TYR A 31 -10.51 14.59 5.35
N THR A 32 -10.94 15.59 6.10
CA THR A 32 -10.40 16.95 6.03
C THR A 32 -9.80 17.26 7.40
N THR A 33 -8.48 17.38 7.47
CA THR A 33 -7.79 17.58 8.73
C THR A 33 -6.68 18.62 8.62
N LYS A 34 -6.26 19.11 9.77
CA LYS A 34 -5.03 19.87 9.90
C LYS A 34 -3.83 18.95 9.68
N LEU A 35 -2.80 19.48 9.04
CA LEU A 35 -1.49 18.85 8.89
C LEU A 35 -0.53 19.54 9.88
N TYR A 36 0.31 18.71 10.52
CA TYR A 36 1.22 19.16 11.57
C TYR A 36 2.65 19.14 11.09
N ASN A 37 3.38 20.22 11.37
CA ASN A 37 4.81 20.27 11.09
C ASN A 37 5.57 19.28 11.97
N TYR A 38 6.48 18.53 11.39
CA TYR A 38 7.45 17.70 12.08
C TYR A 38 8.76 17.63 11.31
N ASP A 39 9.85 17.40 12.02
CA ASP A 39 11.18 17.26 11.43
C ASP A 39 11.46 15.82 11.05
N ASP A 40 11.94 15.62 9.81
CA ASP A 40 12.40 14.32 9.33
C ASP A 40 13.85 14.45 8.84
N ALA A 41 14.78 14.09 9.71
CA ALA A 41 16.22 14.18 9.44
C ALA A 41 16.69 13.45 8.17
N ARG A 42 15.87 12.55 7.61
CA ARG A 42 16.19 11.80 6.39
C ARG A 42 15.92 12.59 5.11
N LEU A 43 15.12 13.65 5.17
CA LEU A 43 14.74 14.44 4.00
C LEU A 43 15.73 15.55 3.65
N GLY A 44 16.72 15.81 4.51
CA GLY A 44 17.67 16.90 4.35
C GLY A 44 17.15 18.26 4.84
N GLY A 45 18.07 19.15 5.27
CA GLY A 45 17.79 20.34 6.06
C GLY A 45 17.00 21.47 5.41
N ASP A 46 16.78 21.45 4.11
CA ASP A 46 16.05 22.53 3.41
C ASP A 46 14.57 22.20 3.17
N LYS A 47 14.12 21.03 3.60
CA LYS A 47 12.75 20.55 3.39
C LYS A 47 11.92 20.73 4.64
N VAL A 48 10.70 21.21 4.45
CA VAL A 48 9.70 21.34 5.52
C VAL A 48 8.61 20.33 5.29
N THR A 49 8.29 19.56 6.33
CA THR A 49 7.32 18.46 6.24
C THR A 49 6.11 18.73 7.12
N TYR A 50 4.93 18.49 6.56
CA TYR A 50 3.67 18.51 7.26
C TYR A 50 2.97 17.16 7.11
N GLY A 51 2.75 16.47 8.22
CA GLY A 51 2.10 15.16 8.26
C GLY A 51 0.66 15.23 8.73
N SER A 52 -0.14 14.34 8.18
CA SER A 52 -1.49 14.08 8.66
C SER A 52 -1.47 13.05 9.79
N PRO A 53 -2.58 12.95 10.56
CA PRO A 53 -2.76 11.87 11.52
C PRO A 53 -2.86 10.49 10.88
N TYR A 54 -3.10 10.42 9.58
CA TYR A 54 -3.36 9.19 8.87
C TYR A 54 -2.30 8.93 7.82
N LYS A 55 -1.85 7.68 7.72
CA LYS A 55 -0.96 7.19 6.68
C LYS A 55 -1.74 6.60 5.50
N GLN A 56 -1.00 6.22 4.47
CA GLN A 56 -1.50 5.53 3.29
C GLN A 56 -2.74 6.18 2.66
N TRP A 57 -2.55 7.39 2.16
CA TRP A 57 -3.56 8.04 1.36
C TRP A 57 -3.79 7.30 0.04
N VAL A 58 -5.03 7.28 -0.39
CA VAL A 58 -5.37 6.77 -1.71
C VAL A 58 -4.75 7.67 -2.77
N TYR A 59 -4.06 7.07 -3.72
CA TYR A 59 -3.36 7.76 -4.82
C TYR A 59 -3.88 7.35 -6.19
N ASP A 60 -4.77 6.37 -6.27
CA ASP A 60 -5.35 5.89 -7.53
C ASP A 60 -6.60 6.71 -7.89
N ASN A 61 -6.51 7.45 -8.99
CA ASN A 61 -7.58 8.32 -9.48
C ASN A 61 -8.83 7.56 -9.97
N ASN A 62 -8.72 6.24 -10.18
CA ASN A 62 -9.86 5.41 -10.60
C ASN A 62 -10.70 4.88 -9.44
N VAL A 63 -10.33 5.15 -8.21
CA VAL A 63 -11.13 4.76 -7.05
C VAL A 63 -12.31 5.70 -6.92
N SER A 64 -13.52 5.15 -7.17
CA SER A 64 -14.76 5.92 -7.06
C SER A 64 -14.99 6.39 -5.62
N GLY A 65 -15.37 7.65 -5.45
CA GLY A 65 -15.60 8.23 -4.12
C GLY A 65 -14.35 8.65 -3.36
N ALA A 66 -13.14 8.34 -3.84
CA ALA A 66 -11.91 8.81 -3.23
C ALA A 66 -11.56 10.23 -3.67
N THR A 67 -11.09 11.03 -2.73
CA THR A 67 -10.56 12.37 -2.98
C THR A 67 -9.03 12.31 -2.99
N ILE A 68 -8.45 12.48 -4.17
CA ILE A 68 -7.00 12.61 -4.31
C ILE A 68 -6.64 14.09 -4.13
N PRO A 69 -5.73 14.45 -3.20
CA PRO A 69 -5.42 15.84 -2.94
C PRO A 69 -4.82 16.53 -4.17
N SER A 70 -5.48 17.58 -4.64
CA SER A 70 -5.02 18.45 -5.74
C SER A 70 -4.29 19.70 -5.23
N GLY A 71 -4.22 19.90 -3.93
CA GLY A 71 -3.60 21.01 -3.24
C GLY A 71 -3.98 21.01 -1.77
N LEU A 72 -3.54 22.05 -1.08
CA LEU A 72 -3.78 22.27 0.35
C LEU A 72 -4.29 23.69 0.58
N THR A 73 -4.97 23.91 1.70
CA THR A 73 -5.27 25.24 2.19
C THR A 73 -4.18 25.66 3.17
N ILE A 74 -3.45 26.71 2.86
CA ILE A 74 -2.35 27.27 3.64
C ILE A 74 -2.80 28.65 4.13
N ASP A 75 -2.91 28.84 5.44
CA ASP A 75 -3.38 30.09 6.07
C ASP A 75 -4.68 30.61 5.43
N GLY A 76 -5.62 29.70 5.17
CA GLY A 76 -6.92 30.01 4.56
C GLY A 76 -6.91 30.19 3.03
N THR A 77 -5.76 30.10 2.35
CA THR A 77 -5.64 30.25 0.90
C THR A 77 -5.31 28.90 0.25
N PHE A 78 -6.07 28.52 -0.79
CA PHE A 78 -5.80 27.27 -1.52
C PHE A 78 -4.53 27.39 -2.37
N ALA A 79 -3.61 26.47 -2.15
CA ALA A 79 -2.38 26.29 -2.94
C ALA A 79 -2.45 24.96 -3.68
N ALA A 80 -2.42 25.03 -5.03
CA ALA A 80 -2.43 23.83 -5.87
C ALA A 80 -1.12 23.06 -5.76
N THR A 81 -1.16 21.77 -6.08
CA THR A 81 0.01 20.89 -6.20
C THR A 81 1.12 21.54 -7.04
N GLY A 82 2.37 21.42 -6.59
CA GLY A 82 3.52 22.04 -7.24
C GLY A 82 3.83 23.47 -6.77
N THR A 83 2.91 24.15 -6.08
CA THR A 83 3.17 25.45 -5.45
C THR A 83 4.27 25.27 -4.39
N SER A 84 5.28 26.13 -4.39
CA SER A 84 6.44 26.07 -3.47
C SER A 84 7.16 24.71 -3.47
N GLY A 85 7.14 23.99 -4.58
CA GLY A 85 7.72 22.65 -4.68
C GLY A 85 7.01 21.60 -3.82
N MET A 86 5.71 21.76 -3.59
CA MET A 86 4.87 20.84 -2.83
C MET A 86 4.85 19.44 -3.46
N ILE A 87 5.18 18.43 -2.66
CA ILE A 87 5.18 17.02 -3.03
C ILE A 87 4.32 16.26 -2.03
N PHE A 88 3.37 15.45 -2.51
CA PHE A 88 2.59 14.54 -1.68
C PHE A 88 3.29 13.20 -1.53
N ASP A 89 3.51 12.78 -0.30
CA ASP A 89 3.95 11.44 0.07
C ASP A 89 2.73 10.66 0.57
N PHE A 90 2.07 9.99 -0.36
CA PHE A 90 0.81 9.27 -0.11
C PHE A 90 0.97 8.14 0.90
N ASP A 91 2.13 7.48 0.89
CA ASP A 91 2.40 6.32 1.75
C ASP A 91 2.55 6.73 3.22
N ASN A 92 3.27 7.81 3.47
CA ASN A 92 3.45 8.33 4.83
C ASN A 92 2.37 9.34 5.24
N GLY A 93 1.42 9.66 4.37
CA GLY A 93 0.34 10.60 4.68
C GLY A 93 0.82 12.00 4.99
N ARG A 94 1.74 12.53 4.17
CA ARG A 94 2.39 13.82 4.43
C ARG A 94 2.65 14.62 3.17
N VAL A 95 2.96 15.90 3.39
CA VAL A 95 3.36 16.82 2.33
C VAL A 95 4.75 17.36 2.62
N ILE A 96 5.59 17.39 1.61
CA ILE A 96 6.97 17.86 1.67
C ILE A 96 7.08 19.10 0.80
N PHE A 97 7.58 20.19 1.37
CA PHE A 97 7.91 21.41 0.65
C PHE A 97 9.42 21.49 0.44
N ASN A 98 9.84 21.76 -0.79
CA ASN A 98 11.27 21.75 -1.15
C ASN A 98 12.05 22.95 -0.60
N SER A 99 11.41 24.11 -0.39
CA SER A 99 12.04 25.28 0.22
C SER A 99 11.04 26.42 0.47
N GLY A 100 11.42 27.38 1.29
CA GLY A 100 10.73 28.67 1.41
C GLY A 100 9.40 28.64 2.15
N VAL A 101 9.06 27.56 2.82
CA VAL A 101 7.83 27.41 3.62
C VAL A 101 8.17 27.48 5.10
N SER A 102 7.45 28.31 5.85
CA SER A 102 7.62 28.43 7.30
C SER A 102 7.11 27.18 8.03
N THR A 103 7.70 26.86 9.16
CA THR A 103 7.27 25.75 10.04
C THR A 103 6.03 26.05 10.87
N GLY A 104 5.54 27.29 10.86
CA GLY A 104 4.40 27.74 11.69
C GLY A 104 3.09 27.97 10.93
N LEU A 105 2.96 27.46 9.70
CA LEU A 105 1.76 27.67 8.88
C LEU A 105 0.57 26.82 9.36
N ASP A 106 -0.64 27.36 9.23
CA ASP A 106 -1.88 26.60 9.40
C ASP A 106 -2.26 25.92 8.08
N ILE A 107 -1.99 24.61 8.01
CA ILE A 107 -2.21 23.83 6.79
C ILE A 107 -3.33 22.83 7.02
N THR A 108 -4.33 22.85 6.15
CA THR A 108 -5.40 21.86 6.10
C THR A 108 -5.48 21.21 4.73
N GLY A 109 -5.81 19.90 4.71
CA GLY A 109 -5.96 19.13 3.49
C GLY A 109 -7.15 18.20 3.52
N THR A 110 -7.74 17.96 2.35
CA THR A 110 -8.74 16.92 2.12
C THR A 110 -8.11 15.79 1.33
N TYR A 111 -8.18 14.60 1.86
CA TYR A 111 -7.57 13.40 1.28
C TYR A 111 -8.36 12.16 1.71
N THR A 112 -8.26 11.10 0.93
CA THR A 112 -8.84 9.80 1.26
C THR A 112 -7.76 8.87 1.78
N VAL A 113 -8.05 8.20 2.90
CA VAL A 113 -7.17 7.26 3.59
C VAL A 113 -7.67 5.85 3.33
N LYS A 114 -6.78 4.89 3.11
CA LYS A 114 -7.11 3.48 3.05
C LYS A 114 -7.50 2.96 4.43
N GLU A 115 -8.52 2.15 4.48
CA GLU A 115 -8.94 1.50 5.72
C GLU A 115 -7.91 0.46 6.17
N PHE A 116 -7.34 -0.28 5.20
CA PHE A 116 -6.24 -1.22 5.44
C PHE A 116 -4.94 -0.69 4.84
N ASN A 117 -3.93 -0.58 5.68
CA ASN A 117 -2.58 -0.24 5.24
C ASN A 117 -1.91 -1.48 4.63
N THR A 118 -1.48 -1.39 3.39
CA THR A 118 -0.83 -2.49 2.68
C THR A 118 0.69 -2.30 2.65
N TYR A 119 1.42 -3.34 3.03
CA TYR A 119 2.88 -3.34 3.08
C TYR A 119 3.45 -4.55 2.34
N ILE A 120 4.49 -4.34 1.54
CA ILE A 120 5.34 -5.45 1.08
C ILE A 120 6.38 -5.69 2.17
N THR A 121 6.56 -6.94 2.57
CA THR A 121 7.49 -7.31 3.62
C THR A 121 8.41 -8.46 3.20
N ASP A 122 9.59 -8.49 3.77
CA ASP A 122 10.56 -9.60 3.73
C ASP A 122 10.66 -10.35 5.08
N LYS A 123 9.84 -9.92 6.05
CA LYS A 123 9.77 -10.56 7.36
C LYS A 123 9.00 -11.87 7.29
N THR A 124 9.41 -12.84 8.11
CA THR A 124 8.66 -14.07 8.28
C THR A 124 7.34 -13.83 9.03
N GLU A 125 6.40 -14.74 8.86
CA GLU A 125 5.09 -14.69 9.54
C GLU A 125 5.25 -14.65 11.07
N GLU A 126 6.14 -15.47 11.62
CA GLU A 126 6.44 -15.47 13.06
C GLU A 126 6.97 -14.12 13.52
N SER A 127 7.89 -13.52 12.78
CA SER A 127 8.42 -12.20 13.10
C SER A 127 7.34 -11.12 13.06
N LEU A 128 6.41 -11.18 12.10
CA LEU A 128 5.29 -10.26 12.03
C LEU A 128 4.35 -10.39 13.22
N ILE A 129 4.06 -11.62 13.64
CA ILE A 129 3.07 -11.91 14.68
C ILE A 129 3.64 -11.67 16.09
N VAL A 130 4.89 -12.08 16.33
CA VAL A 130 5.48 -12.12 17.67
C VAL A 130 6.34 -10.91 17.98
N GLU A 131 7.15 -10.45 17.02
CA GLU A 131 8.20 -9.44 17.27
C GLU A 131 7.73 -8.01 16.96
N ASN A 132 6.73 -7.84 16.08
CA ASN A 132 6.32 -6.51 15.67
C ASN A 132 5.40 -5.83 16.67
N LYS A 133 5.68 -4.57 16.89
CA LYS A 133 4.77 -3.65 17.57
C LYS A 133 4.06 -2.82 16.51
N PHE A 134 2.74 -2.78 16.59
CA PHE A 134 1.91 -2.00 15.70
C PHE A 134 1.28 -0.82 16.44
N ILE A 135 1.08 0.28 15.73
CA ILE A 135 0.31 1.42 16.22
C ILE A 135 -1.13 1.20 15.78
N GLU A 136 -2.04 1.13 16.74
CA GLU A 136 -3.47 0.98 16.48
C GLU A 136 -4.07 2.32 16.07
N ASN A 137 -4.68 2.35 14.89
CA ASN A 137 -5.24 3.56 14.31
C ASN A 137 -6.43 4.11 15.12
N SER A 138 -7.26 3.24 15.68
CA SER A 138 -8.41 3.62 16.50
C SER A 138 -8.05 4.29 17.83
N ARG A 139 -6.82 4.06 18.32
CA ARG A 139 -6.31 4.64 19.57
C ARG A 139 -5.41 5.83 19.36
N PHE A 140 -5.25 6.23 18.13
CA PHE A 140 -4.36 7.31 17.79
C PHE A 140 -4.98 8.66 18.17
N THR A 141 -4.52 9.24 19.26
CA THR A 141 -4.84 10.63 19.62
C THR A 141 -3.82 11.52 18.95
N VAL A 142 -4.24 12.23 17.93
CA VAL A 142 -3.38 13.15 17.19
C VAL A 142 -3.00 14.33 18.09
N THR A 143 -1.73 14.38 18.42
CA THR A 143 -1.11 15.57 18.99
C THR A 143 0.06 15.98 18.10
N GLU A 144 0.44 17.25 18.12
CA GLU A 144 1.57 17.77 17.35
C GLU A 144 2.88 17.00 17.54
N THR A 145 2.98 16.22 18.61
CA THR A 145 4.18 15.46 19.00
C THR A 145 4.14 13.97 18.60
N HIS A 146 3.04 13.48 18.02
CA HIS A 146 2.81 12.04 17.82
C HIS A 146 2.40 11.69 16.38
N ILE A 147 3.15 12.16 15.39
CA ILE A 147 3.05 11.61 14.02
C ILE A 147 4.19 10.59 13.87
N PRO A 148 3.91 9.27 14.02
CA PRO A 148 4.93 8.25 13.82
C PRO A 148 5.24 8.14 12.33
N PRO A 149 6.39 8.60 11.88
CA PRO A 149 6.65 8.72 10.45
C PRO A 149 6.81 7.37 9.75
N TYR A 150 7.11 6.30 10.47
CA TYR A 150 7.58 5.06 9.82
C TYR A 150 7.04 3.75 10.39
N ASP A 151 6.29 3.78 11.46
CA ASP A 151 5.76 2.56 12.05
C ASP A 151 4.57 2.02 11.25
N ALA A 152 4.42 0.72 11.21
CA ALA A 152 3.26 0.08 10.63
C ALA A 152 2.02 0.38 11.50
N VAL A 153 0.97 0.84 10.85
CA VAL A 153 -0.30 1.22 11.50
C VAL A 153 -1.34 0.17 11.15
N THR A 154 -2.06 -0.32 12.14
CA THR A 154 -3.20 -1.23 11.95
C THR A 154 -4.49 -0.44 11.73
N PRO A 155 -5.46 -0.97 10.97
CA PRO A 155 -5.44 -2.27 10.27
C PRO A 155 -4.41 -2.35 9.16
N ALA A 156 -3.74 -3.51 9.03
CA ALA A 156 -2.63 -3.69 8.10
C ALA A 156 -2.64 -5.05 7.42
N ILE A 157 -2.12 -5.11 6.21
CA ILE A 157 -1.89 -6.34 5.46
C ILE A 157 -0.44 -6.36 5.00
N PHE A 158 0.28 -7.40 5.38
CA PHE A 158 1.67 -7.61 4.99
C PHE A 158 1.73 -8.67 3.89
N ILE A 159 2.28 -8.32 2.75
CA ILE A 159 2.34 -9.17 1.55
C ILE A 159 3.78 -9.60 1.32
N SER A 160 3.97 -10.90 1.09
CA SER A 160 5.25 -11.49 0.73
C SER A 160 5.06 -12.59 -0.32
N SER A 161 6.09 -12.83 -1.15
CA SER A 161 6.12 -14.02 -2.00
C SER A 161 6.78 -15.17 -1.24
N SER A 162 6.09 -16.33 -1.14
CA SER A 162 6.59 -17.48 -0.38
C SER A 162 7.31 -18.50 -1.26
N SER A 163 6.86 -18.75 -2.47
CA SER A 163 7.48 -19.68 -3.41
C SER A 163 7.34 -19.24 -4.86
N ILE A 164 8.29 -19.62 -5.69
CA ILE A 164 8.24 -19.43 -7.16
C ILE A 164 8.69 -20.74 -7.79
N GLU A 165 7.84 -21.33 -8.60
CA GLU A 165 8.09 -22.58 -9.30
C GLU A 165 7.85 -22.43 -10.80
N ASN A 166 8.72 -23.04 -11.63
CA ASN A 166 8.57 -23.03 -13.07
C ASN A 166 8.33 -24.46 -13.56
N GLU A 167 7.23 -24.68 -14.24
CA GLU A 167 6.87 -25.94 -14.85
C GLU A 167 6.85 -25.81 -16.38
N PRO A 168 7.36 -26.81 -17.14
CA PRO A 168 7.25 -26.79 -18.59
C PRO A 168 5.79 -26.75 -19.03
N PHE A 169 5.41 -25.75 -19.81
CA PHE A 169 4.04 -25.57 -20.28
C PHE A 169 3.85 -25.93 -21.74
N ALA A 170 4.81 -25.60 -22.60
CA ALA A 170 4.68 -25.83 -24.04
C ALA A 170 6.01 -26.14 -24.70
N LEU A 171 5.93 -26.83 -25.86
CA LEU A 171 7.08 -26.99 -26.75
C LEU A 171 7.59 -25.62 -27.21
N GLY A 172 8.89 -25.41 -27.15
CA GLY A 172 9.51 -24.13 -27.51
C GLY A 172 10.03 -23.35 -26.29
N GLY A 173 10.00 -23.94 -25.09
CA GLY A 173 10.64 -23.37 -23.89
C GLY A 173 9.77 -22.40 -23.11
N GLN A 174 8.47 -22.38 -23.34
CA GLN A 174 7.52 -21.65 -22.50
C GLN A 174 7.24 -22.46 -21.24
N ASP A 175 7.40 -21.80 -20.09
CA ASP A 175 7.10 -22.37 -18.78
C ASP A 175 5.87 -21.67 -18.17
N MET A 176 5.10 -22.42 -17.39
CA MET A 176 4.15 -21.86 -16.44
C MET A 176 4.90 -21.56 -15.16
N THR A 177 4.92 -20.30 -14.76
CA THR A 177 5.48 -19.88 -13.48
C THR A 177 4.36 -19.75 -12.48
N ASN A 178 4.39 -20.60 -11.45
CA ASN A 178 3.46 -20.59 -10.33
C ASN A 178 4.11 -19.88 -9.15
N VAL A 179 3.36 -19.02 -8.49
CA VAL A 179 3.83 -18.25 -7.34
C VAL A 179 2.75 -18.22 -6.27
N ILE A 180 3.16 -18.39 -5.02
CA ILE A 180 2.30 -18.20 -3.87
C ILE A 180 2.62 -16.83 -3.25
N MET A 181 1.61 -15.96 -3.22
CA MET A 181 1.67 -14.67 -2.53
C MET A 181 0.91 -14.79 -1.22
N ARG A 182 1.63 -14.64 -0.11
CA ARG A 182 1.05 -14.70 1.22
C ARG A 182 0.76 -13.31 1.77
N GLY A 183 -0.46 -13.13 2.30
CA GLY A 183 -0.88 -11.98 3.05
C GLY A 183 -1.13 -12.30 4.52
N VAL A 184 -0.56 -11.52 5.45
CA VAL A 184 -0.87 -11.57 6.88
C VAL A 184 -1.68 -10.32 7.23
N VAL A 185 -2.90 -10.53 7.70
CA VAL A 185 -3.87 -9.47 7.99
C VAL A 185 -3.92 -9.23 9.50
N PHE A 186 -3.79 -7.97 9.90
CA PHE A 186 -4.01 -7.52 11.27
C PHE A 186 -5.17 -6.53 11.29
N GLY A 187 -6.25 -6.89 11.96
CA GLY A 187 -7.43 -6.04 12.13
C GLY A 187 -7.71 -5.71 13.58
N GLU A 188 -8.30 -4.56 13.83
CA GLU A 188 -8.71 -4.11 15.16
C GLU A 188 -10.05 -4.75 15.61
N SER A 189 -10.76 -5.35 14.67
CA SER A 189 -11.99 -6.11 14.91
C SER A 189 -12.08 -7.35 14.03
N LEU A 190 -12.78 -8.37 14.51
CA LEU A 190 -13.05 -9.57 13.73
C LEU A 190 -13.83 -9.25 12.45
N TYR A 191 -14.72 -8.26 12.51
CA TYR A 191 -15.51 -7.81 11.35
C TYR A 191 -14.63 -7.28 10.22
N GLN A 192 -13.58 -6.50 10.54
CA GLN A 192 -12.62 -6.02 9.55
C GLN A 192 -11.86 -7.18 8.89
N VAL A 193 -11.36 -8.13 9.71
CA VAL A 193 -10.65 -9.30 9.18
C VAL A 193 -11.56 -10.13 8.29
N ASP A 194 -12.81 -10.39 8.70
CA ASP A 194 -13.78 -11.14 7.90
C ASP A 194 -14.08 -10.45 6.57
N GLY A 195 -14.28 -9.14 6.59
CA GLY A 195 -14.55 -8.36 5.38
C GLY A 195 -13.41 -8.47 4.36
N ILE A 196 -12.17 -8.34 4.81
CA ILE A 196 -10.99 -8.47 3.93
C ILE A 196 -10.82 -9.89 3.41
N LEU A 197 -10.93 -10.90 4.25
CA LEU A 197 -10.78 -12.30 3.83
C LEU A 197 -11.83 -12.67 2.77
N ASN A 198 -13.08 -12.24 2.94
CA ASN A 198 -14.14 -12.45 1.95
C ASN A 198 -13.86 -11.71 0.63
N THR A 199 -13.44 -10.45 0.69
CA THR A 199 -13.08 -9.69 -0.52
C THR A 199 -11.95 -10.34 -1.29
N CYS A 200 -10.96 -10.91 -0.58
CA CYS A 200 -9.85 -11.62 -1.21
C CYS A 200 -10.31 -12.96 -1.81
N ALA A 201 -11.17 -13.71 -1.12
CA ALA A 201 -11.72 -14.95 -1.66
C ALA A 201 -12.50 -14.70 -2.96
N ASP A 202 -13.26 -13.59 -3.05
CA ASP A 202 -13.98 -13.20 -4.26
C ASP A 202 -13.06 -12.74 -5.42
N ALA A 203 -11.75 -12.65 -5.20
CA ALA A 203 -10.77 -12.32 -6.21
C ALA A 203 -10.20 -13.56 -6.94
N ALA A 204 -10.59 -14.78 -6.55
CA ALA A 204 -10.24 -15.99 -7.28
C ALA A 204 -10.73 -15.92 -8.74
N GLU A 205 -10.01 -16.59 -9.63
CA GLU A 205 -10.29 -16.63 -11.07
C GLU A 205 -10.21 -15.26 -11.78
N THR A 206 -9.57 -14.27 -11.16
CA THR A 206 -9.30 -12.96 -11.77
C THR A 206 -7.89 -12.91 -12.38
N ALA A 207 -7.56 -11.79 -13.01
CA ALA A 207 -6.24 -11.58 -13.58
C ALA A 207 -5.78 -10.13 -13.41
N PHE A 208 -4.45 -9.94 -13.42
CA PHE A 208 -3.86 -8.60 -13.40
C PHE A 208 -2.66 -8.50 -14.35
N GLY A 209 -2.28 -7.28 -14.71
CA GLY A 209 -1.18 -7.03 -15.62
C GLY A 209 0.17 -7.01 -14.91
N LEU A 210 1.18 -7.65 -15.49
CA LEU A 210 2.57 -7.53 -15.04
C LEU A 210 3.15 -6.22 -15.57
N ILE A 211 3.33 -5.23 -14.68
CA ILE A 211 3.83 -3.89 -15.02
C ILE A 211 5.34 -3.84 -14.76
N PRO A 212 6.17 -3.40 -15.70
CA PRO A 212 7.61 -3.27 -15.50
C PRO A 212 7.96 -2.17 -14.50
N MET A 213 9.05 -2.34 -13.75
CA MET A 213 9.48 -1.42 -12.68
C MET A 213 9.55 0.06 -13.09
N GLY A 214 10.03 0.35 -14.28
CA GLY A 214 10.12 1.73 -14.78
C GLY A 214 8.79 2.45 -15.00
N LYS A 215 7.65 1.74 -14.85
CA LYS A 215 6.28 2.26 -14.98
C LYS A 215 5.50 2.17 -13.68
N HIS A 216 6.11 1.68 -12.61
CA HIS A 216 5.50 1.65 -11.29
C HIS A 216 5.51 3.02 -10.62
N PRO A 217 4.48 3.35 -9.82
CA PRO A 217 4.50 4.51 -8.93
C PRO A 217 5.37 4.30 -7.69
N LEU A 218 5.97 3.11 -7.55
CA LEU A 218 6.83 2.73 -6.43
C LEU A 218 8.28 3.02 -6.78
N ALA A 219 9.09 3.38 -5.78
CA ALA A 219 10.54 3.54 -5.95
C ALA A 219 11.21 2.19 -6.27
N GLU A 220 12.39 2.23 -6.90
CA GLU A 220 13.12 1.07 -7.40
C GLU A 220 13.36 -0.03 -6.36
N PHE A 221 13.39 0.30 -5.07
CA PHE A 221 13.67 -0.61 -3.97
C PHE A 221 12.49 -0.87 -3.05
N ARG A 222 11.29 -0.83 -3.55
CA ARG A 222 10.07 -1.34 -2.93
C ARG A 222 9.41 -0.54 -1.81
N ASN A 223 10.06 0.35 -1.13
CA ASN A 223 9.52 0.79 0.15
C ASN A 223 8.85 2.15 0.14
N LEU A 224 8.87 2.84 -0.98
CA LEU A 224 8.37 4.21 -1.00
C LEU A 224 7.62 4.43 -2.31
N LYS A 225 6.33 4.52 -2.20
CA LYS A 225 5.55 5.36 -3.09
C LYS A 225 6.07 6.77 -2.86
N THR A 226 7.03 7.20 -3.64
CA THR A 226 7.46 8.58 -3.55
C THR A 226 6.29 9.42 -4.01
N GLY A 227 5.85 10.39 -3.21
CA GLY A 227 4.80 11.33 -3.52
C GLY A 227 5.09 12.24 -4.72
N LEU A 228 5.78 11.71 -5.72
CA LEU A 228 6.10 12.37 -6.99
C LEU A 228 4.88 12.48 -7.91
N TYR A 229 3.81 11.78 -7.59
CA TYR A 229 2.57 11.88 -8.35
C TYR A 229 1.70 12.99 -7.78
N SER A 230 1.98 14.20 -8.21
CA SER A 230 1.17 15.37 -7.87
C SER A 230 -0.29 15.28 -8.36
N THR A 231 -0.57 14.36 -9.28
CA THR A 231 -1.88 14.16 -9.92
C THR A 231 -2.52 12.82 -9.58
N GLY A 232 -1.93 12.05 -8.66
CA GLY A 232 -2.33 10.67 -8.39
C GLY A 232 -1.80 9.69 -9.45
N TYR A 233 -2.27 8.47 -9.38
CA TYR A 233 -1.91 7.37 -10.27
C TYR A 233 -3.20 6.71 -10.80
N ASP A 234 -3.17 6.18 -11.98
CA ASP A 234 -4.28 5.47 -12.60
C ASP A 234 -3.87 4.02 -12.86
N TYR A 235 -4.23 3.13 -11.93
CA TYR A 235 -3.88 1.72 -12.03
C TYR A 235 -4.47 1.06 -13.27
N LYS A 236 -5.75 1.31 -13.58
CA LYS A 236 -6.43 0.66 -14.72
C LYS A 236 -5.78 1.03 -16.06
N ASN A 237 -5.45 2.30 -16.23
CA ASN A 237 -4.75 2.76 -17.43
C ASN A 237 -3.32 2.24 -17.45
N ALA A 238 -2.61 2.26 -16.33
CA ALA A 238 -1.24 1.74 -16.25
C ALA A 238 -1.17 0.24 -16.54
N ALA A 239 -2.09 -0.55 -16.01
CA ALA A 239 -2.18 -1.98 -16.30
C ALA A 239 -2.52 -2.25 -17.77
N LYS A 240 -3.40 -1.44 -18.39
CA LYS A 240 -3.75 -1.57 -19.80
C LYS A 240 -2.59 -1.19 -20.73
N ASP A 241 -1.93 -0.06 -20.45
CA ASP A 241 -0.99 0.55 -21.40
C ASP A 241 0.46 0.04 -21.23
N HIS A 242 0.80 -0.49 -20.06
CA HIS A 242 2.18 -0.86 -19.71
C HIS A 242 2.37 -2.32 -19.32
N SER A 243 1.32 -3.14 -19.31
CA SER A 243 1.45 -4.56 -18.99
C SER A 243 2.29 -5.29 -20.03
N ILE A 244 3.29 -6.05 -19.57
CA ILE A 244 4.13 -6.93 -20.40
C ILE A 244 3.67 -8.38 -20.38
N GLY A 245 2.59 -8.68 -19.68
CA GLY A 245 1.98 -10.01 -19.61
C GLY A 245 0.82 -10.03 -18.62
N THR A 246 0.06 -11.12 -18.64
CA THR A 246 -1.09 -11.34 -17.77
C THR A 246 -0.76 -12.39 -16.72
N VAL A 247 -1.02 -12.07 -15.47
CA VAL A 247 -0.90 -12.97 -14.32
C VAL A 247 -2.32 -13.38 -13.90
N PHE A 248 -2.55 -14.66 -13.74
CA PHE A 248 -3.84 -15.22 -13.33
C PHE A 248 -3.81 -15.52 -11.83
N VAL A 249 -4.89 -15.18 -11.14
CA VAL A 249 -5.16 -15.59 -9.76
C VAL A 249 -5.98 -16.86 -9.85
N ASN A 250 -5.36 -18.01 -9.63
CA ASN A 250 -6.01 -19.31 -9.82
C ASN A 250 -6.90 -19.66 -8.63
N GLU A 251 -6.35 -19.50 -7.43
CA GLU A 251 -7.01 -19.86 -6.18
C GLU A 251 -6.67 -18.86 -5.07
N VAL A 252 -7.57 -18.69 -4.12
CA VAL A 252 -7.35 -17.85 -2.94
C VAL A 252 -7.82 -18.60 -1.71
N ASP A 253 -6.87 -18.99 -0.88
CA ASP A 253 -7.13 -19.62 0.40
C ASP A 253 -7.13 -18.58 1.51
N THR A 254 -8.13 -18.63 2.38
CA THR A 254 -8.22 -17.72 3.52
C THR A 254 -8.38 -18.48 4.83
N ALA A 255 -7.69 -18.02 5.86
CA ALA A 255 -7.77 -18.61 7.19
C ALA A 255 -7.76 -17.53 8.28
N LYS A 256 -8.37 -17.83 9.42
CA LYS A 256 -8.31 -16.98 10.61
C LYS A 256 -7.53 -17.66 11.71
N MET A 257 -6.71 -16.90 12.42
CA MET A 257 -6.12 -17.38 13.65
C MET A 257 -7.22 -17.55 14.71
N ARG A 258 -7.12 -18.60 15.52
CA ARG A 258 -8.06 -18.81 16.63
C ARG A 258 -7.95 -17.65 17.63
N ASP A 259 -9.08 -17.12 18.06
CA ASP A 259 -9.14 -15.99 18.98
C ASP A 259 -8.36 -16.22 20.29
N SER A 260 -8.34 -17.46 20.79
CA SER A 260 -7.56 -17.80 22.00
C SER A 260 -6.07 -17.54 21.80
N ILE A 261 -5.53 -17.91 20.64
CA ILE A 261 -4.10 -17.74 20.32
C ILE A 261 -3.82 -16.27 19.99
N SER A 262 -4.67 -15.65 19.20
CA SER A 262 -4.50 -14.24 18.83
C SER A 262 -4.47 -13.33 20.06
N LYS A 263 -5.37 -13.57 21.04
CA LYS A 263 -5.44 -12.79 22.28
C LYS A 263 -4.28 -13.03 23.25
N GLU A 264 -3.64 -14.19 23.18
CA GLU A 264 -2.41 -14.45 23.95
C GLU A 264 -1.22 -13.68 23.35
N LEU A 265 -1.17 -13.56 22.04
CA LEU A 265 -0.10 -12.85 21.32
C LEU A 265 -0.31 -11.34 21.36
N ASN A 266 -1.50 -10.89 20.99
CA ASN A 266 -1.91 -9.49 21.05
C ASN A 266 -3.41 -9.38 21.35
N PRO A 267 -3.80 -8.92 22.57
CA PRO A 267 -5.20 -8.91 22.98
C PRO A 267 -6.10 -7.95 22.20
N THR A 268 -5.51 -7.06 21.43
CA THR A 268 -6.22 -5.97 20.72
C THR A 268 -6.33 -6.19 19.23
N LEU A 269 -5.60 -7.17 18.66
CA LEU A 269 -5.59 -7.45 17.24
C LEU A 269 -6.14 -8.83 16.92
N HIS A 270 -6.87 -8.89 15.81
CA HIS A 270 -7.32 -10.14 15.17
C HIS A 270 -6.44 -10.41 13.96
N ILE A 271 -6.09 -11.69 13.75
CA ILE A 271 -5.13 -12.08 12.71
C ILE A 271 -5.80 -13.01 11.69
N GLY A 272 -5.59 -12.71 10.42
CA GLY A 272 -6.00 -13.53 9.28
C GLY A 272 -4.84 -13.80 8.33
N PHE A 273 -4.99 -14.85 7.53
CA PHE A 273 -4.03 -15.29 6.52
C PHE A 273 -4.71 -15.41 5.18
N ILE A 274 -3.98 -15.06 4.13
CA ILE A 274 -4.45 -15.17 2.75
C ILE A 274 -3.31 -15.75 1.93
N ASP A 275 -3.57 -16.80 1.17
CA ASP A 275 -2.66 -17.34 0.17
C ASP A 275 -3.29 -17.18 -1.21
N PHE A 276 -2.64 -16.45 -2.09
CA PHE A 276 -3.00 -16.32 -3.48
C PHE A 276 -2.10 -17.25 -4.31
N GLU A 277 -2.68 -18.23 -4.97
CA GLU A 277 -2.00 -18.98 -5.99
C GLU A 277 -2.12 -18.27 -7.32
N ILE A 278 -1.01 -17.75 -7.81
CA ILE A 278 -0.97 -17.00 -9.06
C ILE A 278 -0.07 -17.69 -10.09
N SER A 279 -0.42 -17.56 -11.37
CA SER A 279 0.35 -18.16 -12.45
C SER A 279 0.52 -17.26 -13.65
N MET A 280 1.61 -17.47 -14.38
CA MET A 280 1.89 -16.77 -15.62
C MET A 280 2.70 -17.62 -16.57
N ALA A 281 2.26 -17.69 -17.85
CA ALA A 281 3.06 -18.31 -18.92
C ALA A 281 4.15 -17.33 -19.38
N ARG A 282 5.43 -17.75 -19.35
CA ARG A 282 6.57 -16.93 -19.75
C ARG A 282 7.75 -17.73 -20.27
N TYR A 283 8.76 -17.03 -20.78
CA TYR A 283 10.03 -17.62 -21.25
C TYR A 283 11.16 -17.26 -20.28
N PRO A 284 11.34 -17.99 -19.16
CA PRO A 284 12.31 -17.62 -18.13
C PRO A 284 13.77 -17.81 -18.55
N ARG A 285 14.00 -18.54 -19.66
CA ARG A 285 15.33 -18.91 -20.15
C ARG A 285 15.79 -18.16 -21.39
N LEU A 286 15.00 -17.18 -21.84
CA LEU A 286 15.33 -16.30 -22.97
C LEU A 286 15.85 -14.94 -22.51
#